data_b39d2555ccf67ba8b5c86e9b443a604c
#
_entry.id   b39d2555ccf67ba8b5c86e9b443a604c
#
_cell.length_a   1.000
_cell.length_b   1.000
_cell.length_c   1.000
_cell.angle_alpha   90.00
_cell.angle_beta   90.00
_cell.angle_gamma   90.00
#
_symmetry.space_group_name_H-M   'P 1'
#
loop_
_entity.id
_entity.type
_entity.pdbx_description
1 polymer ?
#
loop_
_entity_poly.entity_id
_entity_poly.type
_entity_poly.pdbx_seq_one_letter_code
_entity_poly.pdbx_strand_id
1 'polypeptide(L)'
;EICACLVGSEMCIRDRLSGGQQQRVALARTLAQNPEIILADEPVAALDPVTAKQVMSDFRKINQDMNISILINIHHVELALEYADRIIGIRAGKIVYDGPSENVTQDVLNTIYEGKIPEKTEEA
;
A
#
# COMPACT_ATOMS: atom_id res chain seq x y z
N GLU A 1 -11.31 -1.13 -31.89
CA GLU A 1 -12.34 -0.52 -31.06
C GLU A 1 -11.93 -0.39 -29.59
N ILE A 2 -11.26 -1.39 -29.04
CA ILE A 2 -10.65 -1.28 -27.73
C ILE A 2 -9.64 -0.13 -27.71
N CYS A 3 -8.84 0.04 -28.77
CA CYS A 3 -7.89 1.15 -28.89
C CYS A 3 -8.58 2.50 -29.13
N ALA A 4 -9.64 2.54 -29.91
CA ALA A 4 -10.43 3.76 -30.13
C ALA A 4 -11.23 4.14 -28.88
N CYS A 5 -11.67 3.14 -28.13
CA CYS A 5 -12.29 3.30 -26.84
C CYS A 5 -11.29 3.75 -25.77
N LEU A 6 -10.00 3.53 -25.95
CA LEU A 6 -9.00 3.82 -24.94
C LEU A 6 -8.96 5.29 -24.54
N VAL A 7 -9.17 6.21 -25.46
CA VAL A 7 -9.11 7.65 -25.15
C VAL A 7 -10.39 8.16 -24.48
N GLY A 8 -11.54 7.69 -24.89
CA GLY A 8 -12.83 8.10 -24.32
C GLY A 8 -13.42 7.13 -23.30
N SER A 9 -13.23 5.83 -23.51
CA SER A 9 -13.85 4.79 -22.67
C SER A 9 -12.99 4.40 -21.47
N GLU A 10 -11.70 4.67 -21.42
CA GLU A 10 -10.92 4.45 -20.20
C GLU A 10 -11.46 5.26 -19.04
N MET A 11 -11.82 6.52 -19.27
CA MET A 11 -12.46 7.34 -18.25
C MET A 11 -13.86 6.82 -17.90
N CYS A 12 -14.65 6.39 -18.88
CA CYS A 12 -16.00 5.85 -18.64
C CYS A 12 -15.96 4.50 -17.89
N ILE A 13 -15.00 3.63 -18.20
CA ILE A 13 -14.82 2.34 -17.52
C ILE A 13 -14.30 2.58 -16.08
N ARG A 14 -13.38 3.50 -15.89
CA ARG A 14 -12.89 3.89 -14.56
C ARG A 14 -14.01 4.36 -13.66
N ASP A 15 -14.89 5.22 -14.15
CA ASP A 15 -16.00 5.77 -13.38
C ASP A 15 -17.04 4.72 -12.97
N ARG A 16 -17.08 3.57 -13.67
CA ARG A 16 -17.99 2.45 -13.36
C ARG A 16 -17.41 1.42 -12.38
N LEU A 17 -16.12 1.49 -12.11
CA LEU A 17 -15.44 0.55 -11.21
C LEU A 17 -15.41 1.10 -9.79
N SER A 18 -15.50 0.20 -8.79
CA SER A 18 -15.19 0.55 -7.40
C SER A 18 -13.71 0.96 -7.25
N GLY A 19 -13.37 1.66 -6.15
CA GLY A 19 -11.98 2.03 -5.89
C GLY A 19 -11.01 0.85 -5.88
N GLY A 20 -11.41 -0.27 -5.27
CA GLY A 20 -10.61 -1.50 -5.27
C GLY A 20 -10.46 -2.13 -6.64
N GLN A 21 -11.51 -2.13 -7.46
CA GLN A 21 -11.44 -2.60 -8.84
C GLN A 21 -10.54 -1.72 -9.71
N GLN A 22 -10.56 -0.40 -9.52
CA GLN A 22 -9.64 0.53 -10.19
C GLN A 22 -8.19 0.23 -9.83
N GLN A 23 -7.88 -0.04 -8.57
CA GLN A 23 -6.53 -0.42 -8.13
C GLN A 23 -6.07 -1.74 -8.75
N ARG A 24 -6.93 -2.72 -8.84
CA ARG A 24 -6.63 -3.99 -9.49
C ARG A 24 -6.37 -3.85 -10.99
N VAL A 25 -7.14 -3.02 -11.69
CA VAL A 25 -6.90 -2.70 -13.10
C VAL A 25 -5.56 -1.99 -13.28
N ALA A 26 -5.24 -1.01 -12.44
CA ALA A 26 -3.95 -0.33 -12.47
C ALA A 26 -2.79 -1.31 -12.21
N LEU A 27 -2.95 -2.23 -11.28
CA LEU A 27 -1.96 -3.26 -10.97
C LEU A 27 -1.76 -4.22 -12.15
N ALA A 28 -2.84 -4.67 -12.78
CA ALA A 28 -2.77 -5.52 -13.97
C ALA A 28 -2.04 -4.82 -15.13
N ARG A 29 -2.28 -3.54 -15.35
CA ARG A 29 -1.57 -2.74 -16.35
C ARG A 29 -0.08 -2.62 -16.05
N THR A 30 0.29 -2.45 -14.79
CA THR A 30 1.67 -2.43 -14.35
C THR A 30 2.36 -3.77 -14.60
N LEU A 31 1.70 -4.87 -14.25
CA LEU A 31 2.22 -6.23 -14.49
C LEU A 31 2.42 -6.56 -15.97
N ALA A 32 1.56 -6.04 -16.84
CA ALA A 32 1.68 -6.22 -18.29
C ALA A 32 2.98 -5.62 -18.87
N GLN A 33 3.64 -4.73 -18.14
CA GLN A 33 4.93 -4.15 -18.52
C GLN A 33 6.14 -4.98 -18.08
N ASN A 34 5.94 -6.14 -17.44
CA ASN A 34 6.98 -6.98 -16.87
C ASN A 34 7.96 -6.22 -15.96
N PRO A 35 7.48 -5.55 -14.90
CA PRO A 35 8.32 -4.75 -14.03
C PRO A 35 9.21 -5.62 -13.16
N GLU A 36 10.38 -5.13 -12.82
CA GLU A 36 11.26 -5.70 -11.79
C GLU A 36 10.90 -5.16 -10.39
N ILE A 37 10.39 -3.93 -10.34
CA ILE A 37 9.96 -3.24 -9.13
C ILE A 37 8.62 -2.56 -9.39
N ILE A 38 7.72 -2.64 -8.43
CA ILE A 38 6.46 -1.90 -8.43
C ILE A 38 6.52 -0.81 -7.36
N LEU A 39 6.18 0.41 -7.76
CA LEU A 39 6.01 1.54 -6.86
C LEU A 39 4.51 1.84 -6.73
N ALA A 40 3.99 1.82 -5.51
CA ALA A 40 2.60 2.11 -5.23
C ALA A 40 2.50 3.25 -4.21
N ASP A 41 1.81 4.32 -4.60
CA ASP A 41 1.59 5.48 -3.76
C ASP A 41 0.16 5.48 -3.24
N GLU A 42 0.01 5.26 -1.94
CA GLU A 42 -1.27 5.20 -1.24
C GLU A 42 -2.34 4.33 -1.95
N PRO A 43 -2.04 3.07 -2.28
CA PRO A 43 -2.94 2.25 -3.11
C PRO A 43 -4.26 1.90 -2.42
N VAL A 44 -4.36 2.11 -1.12
CA VAL A 44 -5.55 1.81 -0.31
C VAL A 44 -6.23 3.05 0.24
N ALA A 45 -5.81 4.25 -0.18
CA ALA A 45 -6.45 5.50 0.23
C ALA A 45 -7.92 5.52 -0.19
N ALA A 46 -8.79 5.98 0.71
CA ALA A 46 -10.23 6.07 0.51
C ALA A 46 -10.95 4.74 0.21
N LEU A 47 -10.34 3.59 0.49
CA LEU A 47 -10.98 2.29 0.43
C LEU A 47 -11.53 1.89 1.81
N ASP A 48 -12.62 1.13 1.81
CA ASP A 48 -13.10 0.47 3.02
C ASP A 48 -12.09 -0.59 3.51
N PRO A 49 -12.10 -0.94 4.81
CA PRO A 49 -11.11 -1.84 5.39
C PRO A 49 -11.02 -3.21 4.71
N VAL A 50 -12.16 -3.76 4.27
CA VAL A 50 -12.20 -5.07 3.61
C VAL A 50 -11.54 -5.01 2.24
N THR A 51 -11.89 -4.00 1.45
CA THR A 51 -11.32 -3.78 0.13
C THR A 51 -9.82 -3.43 0.20
N ALA A 52 -9.43 -2.63 1.19
CA ALA A 52 -8.02 -2.30 1.43
C ALA A 52 -7.17 -3.55 1.72
N LYS A 53 -7.65 -4.45 2.57
CA LYS A 53 -6.99 -5.74 2.83
C LYS A 53 -6.91 -6.61 1.59
N GLN A 54 -7.94 -6.62 0.77
CA GLN A 54 -7.94 -7.38 -0.48
C GLN A 54 -6.86 -6.86 -1.46
N VAL A 55 -6.74 -5.56 -1.61
CA VAL A 55 -5.70 -4.93 -2.44
C VAL A 55 -4.29 -5.25 -1.91
N MET A 56 -4.08 -5.13 -0.60
CA MET A 56 -2.79 -5.48 0.01
C MET A 56 -2.46 -6.96 -0.15
N SER A 57 -3.45 -7.83 -0.03
CA SER A 57 -3.29 -9.27 -0.29
C SER A 57 -2.91 -9.55 -1.75
N ASP A 58 -3.46 -8.82 -2.70
CA ASP A 58 -3.10 -8.95 -4.11
C ASP A 58 -1.64 -8.54 -4.36
N PHE A 59 -1.17 -7.45 -3.74
CA PHE A 59 0.25 -7.06 -3.75
C PHE A 59 1.15 -8.16 -3.16
N ARG A 60 0.75 -8.73 -2.03
CA ARG A 60 1.52 -9.80 -1.38
C ARG A 60 1.65 -11.04 -2.27
N LYS A 61 0.56 -11.45 -2.92
CA LYS A 61 0.58 -12.57 -3.88
C LYS A 61 1.51 -12.31 -5.04
N ILE A 62 1.47 -11.13 -5.63
CA ILE A 62 2.36 -10.74 -6.73
C ILE A 62 3.82 -10.81 -6.30
N ASN A 63 4.15 -10.27 -5.14
CA ASN A 63 5.50 -10.34 -4.60
C ASN A 63 5.98 -11.80 -4.43
N GLN A 64 5.13 -12.67 -3.88
CA GLN A 64 5.47 -14.08 -3.63
C GLN A 64 5.53 -14.91 -4.92
N ASP A 65 4.55 -14.76 -5.81
CA ASP A 65 4.39 -15.62 -6.99
C ASP A 65 5.32 -15.20 -8.13
N MET A 66 5.55 -13.90 -8.29
CA MET A 66 6.33 -13.34 -9.40
C MET A 66 7.72 -12.86 -8.98
N ASN A 67 8.04 -12.90 -7.69
CA ASN A 67 9.30 -12.42 -7.11
C ASN A 67 9.63 -10.96 -7.50
N ILE A 68 8.61 -10.12 -7.55
CA ILE A 68 8.73 -8.69 -7.84
C ILE A 68 8.84 -7.93 -6.52
N SER A 69 9.82 -7.05 -6.40
CA SER A 69 9.92 -6.15 -5.26
C SER A 69 8.85 -5.06 -5.33
N ILE A 70 8.17 -4.80 -4.22
CA ILE A 70 7.09 -3.81 -4.17
C ILE A 70 7.40 -2.80 -3.08
N LEU A 71 7.45 -1.52 -3.46
CA LEU A 71 7.59 -0.40 -2.53
C LEU A 71 6.25 0.34 -2.46
N ILE A 72 5.67 0.38 -1.26
CA ILE A 72 4.36 0.99 -1.02
C ILE A 72 4.52 2.17 -0.06
N ASN A 73 4.05 3.34 -0.46
CA ASN A 73 3.81 4.44 0.45
C ASN A 73 2.40 4.29 1.03
N ILE A 74 2.29 4.24 2.35
CA ILE A 74 1.03 3.96 3.04
C ILE A 74 0.97 4.68 4.40
N HIS A 75 -0.21 5.20 4.75
CA HIS A 75 -0.46 5.82 6.05
C HIS A 75 -1.14 4.89 7.06
N HIS A 76 -1.69 3.79 6.60
CA HIS A 76 -2.34 2.80 7.46
C HIS A 76 -1.29 1.89 8.11
N VAL A 77 -0.90 2.22 9.33
CA VAL A 77 0.14 1.49 10.08
C VAL A 77 -0.18 0.01 10.23
N GLU A 78 -1.43 -0.31 10.56
CA GLU A 78 -1.86 -1.71 10.75
C GLU A 78 -1.67 -2.55 9.49
N LEU A 79 -2.02 -2.00 8.32
CA LEU A 79 -1.80 -2.68 7.04
C LEU A 79 -0.32 -2.81 6.71
N ALA A 80 0.48 -1.79 7.00
CA ALA A 80 1.91 -1.86 6.80
C ALA A 80 2.54 -2.97 7.65
N LEU A 81 2.17 -3.07 8.93
CA LEU A 81 2.68 -4.11 9.83
C LEU A 81 2.21 -5.52 9.44
N GLU A 82 0.98 -5.65 8.92
CA GLU A 82 0.41 -6.94 8.56
C GLU A 82 1.01 -7.50 7.26
N TYR A 83 1.32 -6.64 6.28
CA TYR A 83 1.68 -7.09 4.92
C TYR A 83 3.14 -6.86 4.53
N ALA A 84 3.85 -5.92 5.14
CA ALA A 84 5.22 -5.62 4.76
C ALA A 84 6.25 -6.51 5.48
N ASP A 85 7.30 -6.89 4.77
CA ASP A 85 8.46 -7.57 5.37
C ASP A 85 9.43 -6.55 6.00
N ARG A 86 9.55 -5.38 5.39
CA ARG A 86 10.45 -4.30 5.81
C ARG A 86 9.70 -2.99 5.84
N ILE A 87 9.94 -2.21 6.87
CA ILE A 87 9.32 -0.90 7.06
C ILE A 87 10.41 0.18 7.08
N ILE A 88 10.15 1.25 6.35
CA ILE A 88 10.95 2.46 6.35
C ILE A 88 10.08 3.59 6.91
N GLY A 89 10.44 4.08 8.08
CA GLY A 89 9.79 5.22 8.71
C GLY A 89 10.48 6.51 8.34
N ILE A 90 9.73 7.45 7.78
CA ILE A 90 10.23 8.75 7.35
C ILE A 90 9.57 9.85 8.19
N ARG A 91 10.40 10.77 8.70
CA ARG A 91 9.97 11.93 9.44
C ARG A 91 10.80 13.15 9.06
N ALA A 92 10.15 14.27 8.79
CA ALA A 92 10.83 15.53 8.42
C ALA A 92 11.90 15.35 7.33
N GLY A 93 11.61 14.53 6.32
CA GLY A 93 12.50 14.26 5.20
C GLY A 93 13.71 13.36 5.53
N LYS A 94 13.72 12.74 6.70
CA LYS A 94 14.79 11.83 7.13
C LYS A 94 14.24 10.45 7.45
N ILE A 95 15.03 9.42 7.15
CA ILE A 95 14.73 8.05 7.58
C ILE A 95 15.04 7.96 9.08
N VAL A 96 14.03 7.66 9.88
CA VAL A 96 14.13 7.50 11.34
C VAL A 96 14.02 6.04 11.77
N TYR A 97 13.53 5.18 10.90
CA TYR A 97 13.49 3.74 11.08
C TYR A 97 13.71 3.03 9.74
N ASP A 98 14.48 1.96 9.75
CA ASP A 98 14.64 1.06 8.61
C ASP A 98 14.92 -0.35 9.13
N GLY A 99 13.97 -1.25 8.97
CA GLY A 99 14.12 -2.60 9.48
C GLY A 99 12.89 -3.49 9.23
N PRO A 100 12.93 -4.73 9.73
CA PRO A 100 11.83 -5.67 9.61
C PRO A 100 10.57 -5.15 10.31
N SER A 101 9.40 -5.50 9.76
CA SER A 101 8.10 -5.13 10.35
C SER A 101 7.91 -5.70 11.77
N GLU A 102 8.49 -6.86 12.05
CA GLU A 102 8.43 -7.54 13.35
C GLU A 102 9.08 -6.73 14.49
N ASN A 103 10.05 -5.89 14.17
CA ASN A 103 10.79 -5.07 15.14
C ASN A 103 10.19 -3.69 15.35
N VAL A 104 9.07 -3.38 14.73
CA VAL A 104 8.37 -2.10 14.93
C VAL A 104 7.61 -2.14 16.24
N THR A 105 8.17 -1.47 17.25
CA THR A 105 7.55 -1.30 18.55
C THR A 105 6.76 0.00 18.63
N GLN A 106 6.00 0.19 19.70
CA GLN A 106 5.30 1.44 19.97
C GLN A 106 6.26 2.64 20.02
N ASP A 107 7.46 2.45 20.55
CA ASP A 107 8.48 3.50 20.61
C ASP A 107 8.97 3.91 19.21
N VAL A 108 9.10 2.95 18.30
CA VAL A 108 9.42 3.22 16.89
C VAL A 108 8.30 4.03 16.25
N LEU A 109 7.05 3.66 16.46
CA LEU A 109 5.90 4.40 15.95
C LEU A 109 5.84 5.82 16.54
N ASN A 110 6.09 5.97 17.83
CA ASN A 110 6.18 7.27 18.48
C ASN A 110 7.29 8.14 17.86
N THR A 111 8.41 7.54 17.54
CA THR A 111 9.53 8.24 16.88
C THR A 111 9.12 8.74 15.49
N ILE A 112 8.39 7.92 14.72
CA ILE A 112 7.92 8.27 13.39
C ILE A 112 6.87 9.40 13.46
N TYR A 113 5.93 9.34 14.41
CA TYR A 113 4.79 10.25 14.51
C TYR A 113 4.90 11.36 15.55
N GLU A 114 6.10 11.61 16.14
CA GLU A 114 6.34 12.67 17.13
C GLU A 114 5.62 12.49 18.49
N GLY A 115 5.43 11.26 18.92
CA GLY A 115 4.83 10.99 20.23
C GLY A 115 3.34 11.36 20.34
N LYS A 116 2.64 11.54 19.23
CA LYS A 116 1.21 11.84 19.21
C LYS A 116 0.30 10.61 19.22
N ILE A 117 0.85 9.43 19.42
CA ILE A 117 0.04 8.24 19.67
C ILE A 117 -0.29 8.24 21.15
N PRO A 118 -1.58 8.35 21.55
CA PRO A 118 -1.92 8.26 22.95
C PRO A 118 -1.46 6.90 23.48
N GLU A 119 -0.67 6.92 24.55
CA GLU A 119 -0.42 5.71 25.32
C GLU A 119 -1.77 5.08 25.62
N LYS A 120 -1.97 3.84 25.16
CA LYS A 120 -3.02 3.03 25.73
C LYS A 120 -2.68 2.88 27.20
N THR A 121 -3.36 3.64 28.04
CA THR A 121 -3.40 3.36 29.46
C THR A 121 -3.91 1.93 29.58
N GLU A 122 -3.02 1.00 29.89
CA GLU A 122 -3.44 -0.27 30.45
C GLU A 122 -4.09 0.06 31.79
N GLU A 123 -5.40 0.26 31.77
CA GLU A 123 -6.17 0.10 32.98
C GLU A 123 -6.16 -1.40 33.27
N ALA A 124 -5.43 -1.72 34.27
CA ALA A 124 -5.45 -3.02 34.91
C ALA A 124 -6.85 -3.32 35.48
#